data_3e304ce57aab483fd9954508296dfac4
#
_entry.id   3e304ce57aab483fd9954508296dfac4
#
_cell.length_a   1.000
_cell.length_b   1.000
_cell.length_c   1.000
_cell.angle_alpha   90.00
_cell.angle_beta   90.00
_cell.angle_gamma   90.00
#
_symmetry.space_group_name_H-M   'P 1'
#
loop_
_entity.id
_entity.type
_entity.pdbx_description
1 polymer ?
#
loop_
_entity_poly.entity_id
_entity_poly.type
_entity_poly.pdbx_seq_one_letter_code
_entity_poly.pdbx_strand_id
1 'polypeptide(L)' 'MQEFIYDLNDILELKKPHPCASKSTKWRVVRMGADIKIECLGCGNKVMLTRFDLNKRIKRVLKD' A
#
# COMPACT_ATOMS: atom_id res chain seq x y z
N MET A 1 -15.91 -4.92 -10.14
CA MET A 1 -14.66 -4.81 -9.38
C MET A 1 -14.43 -3.37 -9.00
N GLN A 2 -14.04 -3.14 -7.75
CA GLN A 2 -13.78 -1.79 -7.28
C GLN A 2 -12.31 -1.44 -7.51
N GLU A 3 -12.08 -0.28 -8.09
CA GLU A 3 -10.73 0.21 -8.33
C GLU A 3 -10.44 1.39 -7.41
N PHE A 4 -9.33 1.33 -6.69
CA PHE A 4 -8.94 2.39 -5.79
C PHE A 4 -8.06 3.39 -6.52
N ILE A 5 -8.29 4.68 -6.23
CA ILE A 5 -7.49 5.76 -6.79
C ILE A 5 -6.58 6.29 -5.69
N TYR A 6 -5.29 6.29 -5.95
CA TYR A 6 -4.27 6.76 -5.02
C TYR A 6 -3.16 7.44 -5.79
N ASP A 7 -2.32 8.17 -5.07
CA ASP A 7 -1.24 8.94 -5.67
C ASP A 7 0.01 8.81 -4.81
N LEU A 8 1.09 9.42 -5.25
CA LEU A 8 2.34 9.42 -4.51
C LEU A 8 2.11 10.02 -3.12
N ASN A 9 2.70 9.39 -2.12
CA ASN A 9 2.60 9.78 -0.70
C ASN A 9 1.22 9.54 -0.07
N ASP A 10 0.29 8.94 -0.79
CA ASP A 10 -0.99 8.54 -0.19
C ASP A 10 -0.77 7.35 0.74
N ILE A 11 -1.60 7.28 1.77
CA ILE A 11 -1.55 6.18 2.72
C ILE A 11 -2.62 5.17 2.33
N LEU A 12 -2.21 3.92 2.24
CA LEU A 12 -3.11 2.82 1.91
C LEU A 12 -3.27 1.91 3.13
N GLU A 13 -4.49 1.47 3.38
CA GLU A 13 -4.73 0.43 4.37
C GLU A 13 -4.98 -0.88 3.63
N LEU A 14 -4.19 -1.89 3.92
CA LEU A 14 -4.32 -3.20 3.30
C LEU A 14 -5.18 -4.13 4.15
N LYS A 15 -5.75 -5.14 3.51
CA LYS A 15 -6.67 -6.07 4.18
C LYS A 15 -5.97 -6.92 5.22
N LYS A 16 -4.69 -7.22 4.99
CA LYS A 16 -3.92 -8.07 5.90
C LYS A 16 -2.63 -7.36 6.29
N PRO A 17 -2.23 -7.47 7.56
CA PRO A 17 -0.93 -6.95 7.96
C PRO A 17 0.16 -7.84 7.37
N HIS A 18 1.30 -7.24 7.01
CA HIS A 18 2.43 -8.07 6.63
C HIS A 18 3.16 -8.52 7.90
N PRO A 19 3.92 -9.63 7.83
CA PRO A 19 4.56 -10.19 9.04
C PRO A 19 5.78 -9.36 9.45
N CYS A 20 5.53 -8.30 10.21
CA CYS A 20 6.59 -7.53 10.84
C CYS A 20 6.23 -7.30 12.31
N ALA A 21 7.19 -6.81 13.08
CA ALA A 21 7.00 -6.67 14.52
C ALA A 21 5.80 -5.79 14.86
N SER A 22 5.55 -4.75 14.10
CA SER A 22 4.43 -3.83 14.34
C SER A 22 3.12 -4.33 13.76
N LYS A 23 3.15 -5.29 12.84
CA LYS A 23 1.98 -5.84 12.15
C LYS A 23 1.10 -4.73 11.57
N SER A 24 1.72 -3.72 11.01
CA SER A 24 1.00 -2.57 10.46
C SER A 24 0.30 -2.95 9.17
N THR A 25 -0.93 -2.43 8.99
CA THR A 25 -1.65 -2.57 7.73
C THR A 25 -1.57 -1.32 6.88
N LYS A 26 -0.92 -0.27 7.40
CA LYS A 26 -0.83 1.01 6.72
C LYS A 26 0.47 1.11 5.94
N TRP A 27 0.35 1.54 4.68
CA TRP A 27 1.48 1.63 3.77
C TRP A 27 1.42 2.98 3.05
N ARG A 28 2.58 3.52 2.76
CA ARG A 28 2.66 4.78 2.00
C ARG A 28 3.15 4.48 0.59
N VAL A 29 2.53 5.12 -0.40
CA VAL A 29 2.97 5.00 -1.79
C VAL A 29 4.22 5.83 -1.96
N VAL A 30 5.34 5.18 -2.27
CA VAL A 30 6.63 5.88 -2.43
C VAL A 30 7.06 5.94 -3.89
N ARG A 31 6.39 5.21 -4.77
CA ARG A 31 6.70 5.27 -6.20
C ARG A 31 5.48 4.89 -7.01
N MET A 32 5.23 5.68 -8.04
CA MET A 32 4.17 5.42 -9.01
C MET A 32 4.81 5.22 -10.38
N GLY A 33 4.36 4.20 -11.09
CA GLY A 33 4.88 3.89 -12.41
C GLY A 33 4.16 2.67 -12.95
N ALA A 34 4.86 1.88 -13.77
CA ALA A 34 4.31 0.61 -14.24
C ALA A 34 3.99 -0.29 -13.05
N ASP A 35 4.89 -0.28 -12.07
CA ASP A 35 4.67 -0.95 -10.78
C ASP A 35 4.56 0.10 -9.69
N ILE A 36 3.88 -0.27 -8.61
CA ILE A 36 3.68 0.63 -7.48
C ILE A 36 4.55 0.13 -6.33
N LYS A 37 5.38 1.03 -5.81
CA LYS A 37 6.21 0.71 -4.65
C LYS A 37 5.59 1.31 -3.41
N ILE A 38 5.41 0.50 -2.38
CA ILE A 38 4.81 0.94 -1.12
C ILE A 38 5.74 0.63 0.04
N GLU A 39 5.65 1.45 1.07
CA GLU A 39 6.49 1.32 2.26
C GLU A 39 5.62 1.10 3.48
N CYS A 40 5.94 0.06 4.25
CA CYS A 40 5.25 -0.22 5.50
C CYS A 40 5.56 0.87 6.52
N LEU A 41 4.52 1.50 7.07
CA LEU A 41 4.71 2.57 8.04
C LEU A 41 5.16 2.04 9.40
N GLY A 42 5.02 0.73 9.62
CA GLY A 42 5.42 0.15 10.89
C GLY A 42 6.89 -0.20 10.94
N CYS A 43 7.43 -0.84 9.90
CA CYS A 43 8.79 -1.35 9.92
C CYS A 43 9.69 -0.77 8.83
N GLY A 44 9.13 -0.02 7.89
CA GLY A 44 9.91 0.60 6.83
C GLY A 44 10.22 -0.32 5.64
N ASN A 45 9.72 -1.53 5.64
CA ASN A 45 9.90 -2.43 4.51
C ASN A 45 9.21 -1.88 3.27
N LYS A 46 9.86 -2.04 2.13
CA LYS A 46 9.31 -1.60 0.84
C LYS A 46 9.01 -2.82 0.00
N VAL A 47 7.83 -2.81 -0.63
CA VAL A 47 7.45 -3.87 -1.58
C VAL A 47 6.96 -3.23 -2.85
N MET A 48 7.20 -3.94 -3.96
CA MET A 48 6.73 -3.49 -5.26
C MET A 48 5.66 -4.44 -5.77
N LEU A 49 4.54 -3.88 -6.19
CA LEU A 49 3.39 -4.64 -6.67
C LEU A 49 2.87 -4.00 -7.94
N THR A 50 2.27 -4.82 -8.83
CA THR A 50 1.54 -4.27 -9.95
C THR A 50 0.30 -3.57 -9.43
N ARG A 51 -0.26 -2.65 -10.25
CA ARG A 51 -1.50 -1.98 -9.87
C ARG A 51 -2.61 -2.98 -9.63
N PHE A 52 -2.65 -4.02 -10.43
CA PHE A 52 -3.67 -5.05 -10.32
C PHE A 52 -3.58 -5.79 -8.99
N ASP A 53 -2.36 -6.20 -8.62
CA ASP A 53 -2.13 -6.90 -7.37
C ASP A 53 -2.41 -6.00 -6.17
N LEU A 54 -1.98 -4.75 -6.25
CA LEU A 54 -2.17 -3.82 -5.15
C LEU A 54 -3.65 -3.55 -4.91
N ASN A 55 -4.42 -3.34 -5.99
CA ASN A 55 -5.86 -3.11 -5.85
C ASN A 55 -6.58 -4.25 -5.14
N LYS A 56 -6.11 -5.48 -5.36
CA LYS A 56 -6.70 -6.63 -4.67
C LYS A 56 -6.45 -6.60 -3.18
N ARG A 57 -5.36 -5.96 -2.76
CA ARG A 57 -4.92 -5.97 -1.37
C ARG A 57 -5.39 -4.75 -0.60
N ILE A 58 -5.79 -3.69 -1.28
CA ILE A 58 -6.20 -2.45 -0.62
C ILE A 58 -7.58 -2.62 0.01
N LYS A 59 -7.69 -2.26 1.29
CA LYS A 59 -8.96 -2.17 1.98
C LYS A 59 -9.56 -0.78 1.80
N ARG A 60 -8.74 0.24 1.92
CA ARG A 60 -9.17 1.62 1.73
C ARG A 60 -7.97 2.51 1.48
N VAL A 61 -8.21 3.68 0.91
CA VAL A 61 -7.18 4.70 0.72
C VAL A 61 -7.40 5.78 1.78
N LEU A 62 -6.36 6.04 2.58
CA LEU A 62 -6.41 7.04 3.63
C LEU A 62 -5.69 8.28 3.12
N LYS A 63 -6.42 9.37 2.93
CA LYS A 63 -5.83 10.62 2.46
C LYS A 63 -5.77 11.62 3.59
N ASP A 64 -4.66 12.32 3.66
CA ASP A 64 -4.50 13.40 4.63
C ASP A 64 -5.24 14.66 4.20
#